data_00b8a9c0cde6246c31a31ee9e89fcf9b
#
_entry.id   00b8a9c0cde6246c31a31ee9e89fcf9b
#
_cell.length_a   1.000
_cell.length_b   1.000
_cell.length_c   1.000
_cell.angle_alpha   90.00
_cell.angle_beta   90.00
_cell.angle_gamma   90.00
#
_symmetry.space_group_name_H-M   'P 1'
#
loop_
_entity.id
_entity.type
_entity.pdbx_description
1 polymer ?
#
loop_
_entity_poly.entity_id
_entity_poly.type
_entity_poly.pdbx_seq_one_letter_code
_entity_poly.pdbx_strand_id
1 'polypeptide(L)'
;MIVLLCVAPLAARAEWSATDTAPGMTGCALVTEEIPLFDGYQDTRLRLSVSGGELRVKTESNIDLSFNDVGLSVDGKDFIPADAVVEEQQVLFSSTTAAVIEQFIRGQSVTVYLRFWPSYPATQRYAAHFSLMGFTRAYNDYQACNRKMPS
;
A
#
# COMPACT_ATOMS: atom_id res chain seq x y z
N MET A 1 -43.56 -14.65 -8.48
CA MET A 1 -42.15 -15.11 -8.37
C MET A 1 -41.27 -13.88 -8.31
N ILE A 2 -40.83 -13.50 -7.13
CA ILE A 2 -40.00 -12.31 -6.91
C ILE A 2 -38.53 -12.77 -6.96
N VAL A 3 -37.84 -12.33 -8.01
CA VAL A 3 -36.37 -12.58 -8.10
C VAL A 3 -35.69 -11.52 -7.25
N LEU A 4 -35.20 -11.93 -6.09
CA LEU A 4 -34.35 -11.09 -5.24
C LEU A 4 -32.96 -11.04 -5.88
N LEU A 5 -32.66 -9.95 -6.61
CA LEU A 5 -31.28 -9.67 -7.03
C LEU A 5 -30.48 -9.31 -5.79
N CYS A 6 -29.68 -10.23 -5.31
CA CYS A 6 -28.65 -9.95 -4.31
C CYS A 6 -27.53 -9.14 -4.99
N VAL A 7 -27.61 -7.80 -4.88
CA VAL A 7 -26.49 -6.93 -5.25
C VAL A 7 -25.45 -7.03 -4.13
N ALA A 8 -24.45 -7.89 -4.31
CA ALA A 8 -23.31 -7.91 -3.42
C ALA A 8 -22.57 -6.56 -3.53
N PRO A 9 -22.20 -5.91 -2.42
CA PRO A 9 -21.42 -4.70 -2.49
C PRO A 9 -20.07 -5.03 -3.17
N LEU A 10 -19.76 -4.27 -4.23
CA LEU A 10 -18.42 -4.27 -4.83
C LEU A 10 -17.46 -3.72 -3.78
N ALA A 11 -16.88 -4.60 -2.98
CA ALA A 11 -15.72 -4.24 -2.16
C ALA A 11 -14.61 -3.80 -3.11
N ALA A 12 -14.04 -2.61 -2.87
CA ALA A 12 -12.90 -2.12 -3.63
C ALA A 12 -11.78 -3.18 -3.54
N ARG A 13 -11.54 -3.90 -4.63
CA ARG A 13 -10.51 -4.92 -4.71
C ARG A 13 -9.21 -4.24 -5.08
N ALA A 14 -8.30 -4.13 -4.11
CA ALA A 14 -6.92 -3.89 -4.45
C ALA A 14 -6.39 -5.17 -5.09
N GLU A 15 -6.20 -5.19 -6.40
CA GLU A 15 -5.58 -6.32 -7.06
C GLU A 15 -4.07 -6.28 -6.84
N TRP A 16 -3.56 -7.36 -6.26
CA TRP A 16 -2.13 -7.56 -6.05
C TRP A 16 -1.55 -8.33 -7.24
N SER A 17 -0.43 -7.86 -7.77
CA SER A 17 0.28 -8.54 -8.84
C SER A 17 1.78 -8.41 -8.71
N ALA A 18 2.51 -9.45 -9.12
CA ALA A 18 3.95 -9.40 -9.27
C ALA A 18 4.28 -9.01 -10.72
N THR A 19 5.17 -8.05 -10.88
CA THR A 19 5.60 -7.58 -12.20
C THR A 19 7.12 -7.54 -12.29
N ASP A 20 7.65 -7.68 -13.51
CA ASP A 20 9.02 -7.30 -13.78
C ASP A 20 9.14 -5.78 -13.67
N THR A 21 10.22 -5.32 -13.07
CA THR A 21 10.49 -3.88 -13.01
C THR A 21 10.81 -3.33 -14.40
N ALA A 22 10.64 -2.00 -14.56
CA ALA A 22 10.90 -1.32 -15.82
C ALA A 22 12.33 -1.58 -16.34
N PRO A 23 12.57 -1.49 -17.68
CA PRO A 23 13.91 -1.68 -18.25
C PRO A 23 14.97 -0.82 -17.54
N GLY A 24 16.08 -1.45 -17.14
CA GLY A 24 17.17 -0.79 -16.42
C GLY A 24 17.09 -0.90 -14.90
N MET A 25 15.98 -1.41 -14.35
CA MET A 25 15.86 -1.75 -12.92
C MET A 25 16.04 -3.26 -12.74
N THR A 26 16.74 -3.66 -11.70
CA THR A 26 16.97 -5.07 -11.38
C THR A 26 15.94 -5.55 -10.36
N GLY A 27 15.36 -6.73 -10.62
CA GLY A 27 14.45 -7.39 -9.72
C GLY A 27 12.99 -7.27 -10.12
N CYS A 28 12.13 -7.83 -9.30
CA CYS A 28 10.69 -7.83 -9.48
C CYS A 28 10.02 -6.89 -8.48
N ALA A 29 8.81 -6.48 -8.77
CA ALA A 29 8.00 -5.68 -7.85
C ALA A 29 6.65 -6.37 -7.61
N LEU A 30 6.15 -6.26 -6.41
CA LEU A 30 4.79 -6.62 -6.02
C LEU A 30 4.02 -5.31 -5.86
N VAL A 31 2.93 -5.15 -6.57
CA VAL A 31 2.17 -3.89 -6.59
C VAL A 31 0.67 -4.10 -6.46
N THR A 32 -0.01 -3.11 -5.91
CA THR A 32 -1.47 -3.01 -5.98
C THR A 32 -1.90 -2.15 -7.16
N GLU A 33 -3.18 -2.25 -7.52
CA GLU A 33 -3.81 -1.19 -8.31
C GLU A 33 -3.80 0.13 -7.54
N GLU A 34 -3.88 1.22 -8.27
CA GLU A 34 -4.00 2.55 -7.68
C GLU A 34 -5.43 2.77 -7.19
N ILE A 35 -5.56 3.31 -5.98
CA ILE A 35 -6.84 3.74 -5.44
C ILE A 35 -6.82 5.26 -5.21
N PRO A 36 -7.98 5.94 -5.36
CA PRO A 36 -8.06 7.37 -5.08
C PRO A 36 -8.13 7.63 -3.58
N LEU A 37 -7.54 8.74 -3.16
CA LEU A 37 -7.65 9.27 -1.80
C LEU A 37 -7.69 10.80 -1.89
N PHE A 38 -8.56 11.44 -1.09
CA PHE A 38 -8.57 12.89 -0.97
C PHE A 38 -7.43 13.36 -0.06
N ASP A 39 -6.60 14.29 -0.54
CA ASP A 39 -5.41 14.76 0.18
C ASP A 39 -5.64 16.03 1.01
N GLY A 40 -6.88 16.51 1.06
CA GLY A 40 -7.26 17.76 1.69
C GLY A 40 -7.54 18.89 0.68
N TYR A 41 -7.07 18.75 -0.54
CA TYR A 41 -7.20 19.74 -1.62
C TYR A 41 -7.73 19.14 -2.91
N GLN A 42 -7.29 17.94 -3.25
CA GLN A 42 -7.62 17.24 -4.49
C GLN A 42 -7.52 15.73 -4.28
N ASP A 43 -7.94 14.96 -5.27
CA ASP A 43 -7.73 13.52 -5.26
C ASP A 43 -6.27 13.21 -5.63
N THR A 44 -5.66 12.33 -4.83
CA THR A 44 -4.36 11.73 -5.11
C THR A 44 -4.54 10.23 -5.34
N ARG A 45 -3.66 9.62 -6.10
CA ARG A 45 -3.65 8.18 -6.31
C ARG A 45 -2.62 7.50 -5.43
N LEU A 46 -3.00 6.36 -4.91
CA LEU A 46 -2.23 5.64 -3.91
C LEU A 46 -2.02 4.20 -4.34
N ARG A 47 -0.80 3.70 -4.19
CA ARG A 47 -0.52 2.27 -4.34
C ARG A 47 0.45 1.78 -3.29
N LEU A 48 0.33 0.51 -2.95
CA LEU A 48 1.33 -0.21 -2.18
C LEU A 48 2.27 -0.97 -3.13
N SER A 49 3.54 -1.04 -2.77
CA SER A 49 4.52 -1.82 -3.52
C SER A 49 5.55 -2.45 -2.60
N VAL A 50 6.05 -3.62 -3.00
CA VAL A 50 7.20 -4.26 -2.38
C VAL A 50 8.24 -4.49 -3.49
N SER A 51 9.43 -3.97 -3.30
CA SER A 51 10.56 -4.16 -4.20
C SER A 51 11.87 -4.07 -3.41
N GLY A 52 12.87 -4.85 -3.79
CA GLY A 52 14.13 -4.86 -3.07
C GLY A 52 14.00 -5.20 -1.59
N GLY A 53 12.95 -5.94 -1.19
CA GLY A 53 12.68 -6.28 0.21
C GLY A 53 12.07 -5.15 1.04
N GLU A 54 11.62 -4.05 0.42
CA GLU A 54 11.06 -2.90 1.12
C GLU A 54 9.61 -2.63 0.71
N LEU A 55 8.76 -2.42 1.70
CA LEU A 55 7.38 -1.98 1.50
C LEU A 55 7.33 -0.47 1.38
N ARG A 56 6.63 0.00 0.36
CA ARG A 56 6.42 1.43 0.09
C ARG A 56 4.95 1.73 -0.17
N VAL A 57 4.57 2.94 0.21
CA VAL A 57 3.31 3.56 -0.20
C VAL A 57 3.65 4.74 -1.10
N LYS A 58 3.18 4.71 -2.33
CA LYS A 58 3.43 5.78 -3.30
C LYS A 58 2.16 6.60 -3.53
N THR A 59 2.31 7.93 -3.54
CA THR A 59 1.24 8.89 -3.82
C THR A 59 1.64 9.86 -4.91
N GLU A 60 0.70 10.65 -5.40
CA GLU A 60 0.95 11.78 -6.30
C GLU A 60 1.05 13.11 -5.54
N SER A 61 0.74 13.12 -4.25
CA SER A 61 0.80 14.29 -3.38
C SER A 61 1.97 14.17 -2.40
N ASN A 62 2.52 15.32 -2.01
CA ASN A 62 3.65 15.35 -1.08
C ASN A 62 3.20 14.98 0.33
N ILE A 63 3.93 14.07 0.96
CA ILE A 63 3.60 13.48 2.25
C ILE A 63 4.27 14.27 3.37
N ASP A 64 3.50 14.54 4.43
CA ASP A 64 4.00 15.19 5.65
C ASP A 64 4.24 14.14 6.74
N LEU A 65 5.51 13.87 7.02
CA LEU A 65 5.95 12.95 8.08
C LEU A 65 6.30 13.67 9.40
N SER A 66 6.02 14.96 9.52
CA SER A 66 6.29 15.70 10.77
C SER A 66 5.40 15.26 11.93
N PHE A 67 4.31 14.56 11.64
CA PHE A 67 3.45 13.92 12.63
C PHE A 67 3.85 12.45 12.78
N ASN A 68 3.67 11.88 13.97
CA ASN A 68 4.04 10.49 14.27
C ASN A 68 2.91 9.47 14.02
N ASP A 69 1.89 9.84 13.29
CA ASP A 69 0.71 9.03 13.01
C ASP A 69 0.54 8.64 11.54
N VAL A 70 1.61 8.75 10.76
CA VAL A 70 1.70 8.23 9.39
C VAL A 70 2.23 6.81 9.44
N GLY A 71 1.49 5.88 8.87
CA GLY A 71 1.84 4.47 8.91
C GLY A 71 0.69 3.59 8.46
N LEU A 72 0.61 2.38 8.99
CA LEU A 72 -0.45 1.44 8.63
C LEU A 72 -0.90 0.57 9.81
N SER A 73 -2.05 -0.05 9.65
CA SER A 73 -2.51 -1.14 10.52
C SER A 73 -3.19 -2.22 9.69
N VAL A 74 -3.06 -3.47 10.12
CA VAL A 74 -3.67 -4.63 9.48
C VAL A 74 -4.82 -5.11 10.35
N ASP A 75 -6.02 -5.23 9.78
CA ASP A 75 -7.22 -5.69 10.48
C ASP A 75 -7.52 -4.94 11.79
N GLY A 76 -7.18 -3.64 11.83
CA GLY A 76 -7.37 -2.82 13.04
C GLY A 76 -6.47 -3.19 14.21
N LYS A 77 -5.38 -3.94 13.99
CA LYS A 77 -4.38 -4.29 15.00
C LYS A 77 -3.42 -3.11 15.26
N ASP A 78 -2.30 -3.42 15.92
CA ASP A 78 -1.32 -2.42 16.32
C ASP A 78 -0.84 -1.56 15.15
N PHE A 79 -0.77 -0.27 15.38
CA PHE A 79 -0.26 0.71 14.41
C PHE A 79 1.23 0.51 14.19
N ILE A 80 1.63 0.48 12.92
CA ILE A 80 3.03 0.39 12.50
C ILE A 80 3.42 1.73 11.86
N PRO A 81 4.31 2.50 12.49
CA PRO A 81 4.73 3.78 11.96
C PRO A 81 5.61 3.64 10.71
N ALA A 82 5.54 4.60 9.82
CA ALA A 82 6.45 4.73 8.70
C ALA A 82 7.84 5.12 9.17
N ASP A 83 8.88 4.63 8.47
CA ASP A 83 10.28 4.95 8.80
C ASP A 83 10.72 6.27 8.19
N ALA A 84 10.34 6.54 6.94
CA ALA A 84 10.83 7.69 6.19
C ALA A 84 9.90 8.07 5.04
N VAL A 85 10.03 9.29 4.56
CA VAL A 85 9.50 9.74 3.27
C VAL A 85 10.67 9.86 2.30
N VAL A 86 10.51 9.27 1.12
CA VAL A 86 11.50 9.28 0.04
C VAL A 86 10.89 10.01 -1.16
N GLU A 87 11.65 10.91 -1.76
CA GLU A 87 11.21 11.69 -2.93
C GLU A 87 9.86 12.39 -2.72
N GLU A 88 9.59 12.84 -1.49
CA GLU A 88 8.40 13.59 -1.07
C GLU A 88 7.06 12.83 -1.20
N GLN A 89 6.97 11.81 -2.05
CA GLN A 89 5.72 11.14 -2.41
C GLN A 89 5.70 9.65 -2.09
N GLN A 90 6.71 9.13 -1.40
CA GLN A 90 6.79 7.72 -1.02
C GLN A 90 7.03 7.57 0.47
N VAL A 91 6.22 6.74 1.12
CA VAL A 91 6.44 6.33 2.51
C VAL A 91 7.14 4.98 2.51
N LEU A 92 8.17 4.85 3.32
CA LEU A 92 9.00 3.66 3.42
C LEU A 92 8.82 2.97 4.78
N PHE A 93 8.71 1.64 4.75
CA PHE A 93 8.61 0.77 5.93
C PHE A 93 9.79 -0.22 5.97
N SER A 94 11.02 0.24 5.84
CA SER A 94 12.20 -0.62 5.68
C SER A 94 12.48 -1.50 6.90
N SER A 95 12.37 -0.96 8.10
CA SER A 95 12.69 -1.68 9.34
C SER A 95 11.64 -2.73 9.72
N THR A 96 10.41 -2.58 9.24
CA THR A 96 9.26 -3.41 9.62
C THR A 96 8.72 -4.25 8.47
N THR A 97 9.32 -4.21 7.30
CA THR A 97 8.79 -4.87 6.09
C THR A 97 8.48 -6.35 6.34
N ALA A 98 9.40 -7.10 6.94
CA ALA A 98 9.19 -8.53 7.18
C ALA A 98 7.99 -8.79 8.09
N ALA A 99 7.84 -8.02 9.17
CA ALA A 99 6.72 -8.16 10.10
C ALA A 99 5.39 -7.76 9.45
N VAL A 100 5.40 -6.71 8.62
CA VAL A 100 4.20 -6.27 7.89
C VAL A 100 3.77 -7.33 6.86
N ILE A 101 4.71 -7.91 6.12
CA ILE A 101 4.40 -8.96 5.14
C ILE A 101 3.77 -10.18 5.84
N GLU A 102 4.27 -10.58 7.02
CA GLU A 102 3.63 -11.64 7.80
C GLU A 102 2.19 -11.33 8.15
N GLN A 103 1.90 -10.10 8.57
CA GLN A 103 0.55 -9.66 8.85
C GLN A 103 -0.32 -9.64 7.59
N PHE A 104 0.22 -9.22 6.47
CA PHE A 104 -0.49 -9.22 5.17
C PHE A 104 -0.89 -10.64 4.73
N ILE A 105 -0.02 -11.62 4.95
CA ILE A 105 -0.32 -13.03 4.64
C ILE A 105 -1.50 -13.56 5.45
N ARG A 106 -1.64 -13.13 6.70
CA ARG A 106 -2.68 -13.58 7.64
C ARG A 106 -3.92 -12.70 7.64
N GLY A 107 -3.80 -11.47 7.11
CA GLY A 107 -4.83 -10.45 7.24
C GLY A 107 -5.83 -10.44 6.09
N GLN A 108 -6.87 -9.63 6.28
CA GLN A 108 -7.94 -9.41 5.30
C GLN A 108 -7.90 -8.03 4.68
N SER A 109 -7.45 -7.03 5.44
CA SER A 109 -7.38 -5.65 4.98
C SER A 109 -6.25 -4.88 5.66
N VAL A 110 -5.73 -3.89 4.98
CA VAL A 110 -4.76 -2.95 5.53
C VAL A 110 -5.30 -1.54 5.36
N THR A 111 -5.13 -0.74 6.42
CA THR A 111 -5.42 0.69 6.40
C THR A 111 -4.12 1.46 6.45
N VAL A 112 -3.91 2.33 5.47
CA VAL A 112 -2.75 3.22 5.40
C VAL A 112 -3.20 4.60 5.84
N TYR A 113 -2.45 5.20 6.76
CA TYR A 113 -2.71 6.53 7.30
C TYR A 113 -1.67 7.51 6.80
N LEU A 114 -2.13 8.59 6.19
CA LEU A 114 -1.26 9.59 5.57
C LEU A 114 -1.66 11.02 5.98
N ARG A 115 -0.66 11.89 5.94
CA ARG A 115 -0.82 13.35 6.01
C ARG A 115 -0.08 13.96 4.84
N PHE A 116 -0.64 15.05 4.29
CA PHE A 116 -0.11 15.66 3.08
C PHE A 116 0.24 17.13 3.30
N TRP A 117 1.25 17.60 2.59
CA TRP A 117 1.57 19.01 2.49
C TRP A 117 0.66 19.71 1.47
N PRO A 118 0.28 20.99 1.69
CA PRO A 118 0.54 21.74 2.91
C PRO A 118 -0.40 21.28 4.05
N SER A 119 0.14 21.16 5.26
CA SER A 119 -0.61 20.68 6.42
C SER A 119 -1.58 21.73 6.98
N TYR A 120 -1.40 22.99 6.63
CA TYR A 120 -2.26 24.09 7.06
C TYR A 120 -3.03 24.66 5.86
N PRO A 121 -4.33 24.95 5.99
CA PRO A 121 -5.20 24.75 7.17
C PRO A 121 -5.73 23.32 7.36
N ALA A 122 -5.50 22.40 6.41
CA ALA A 122 -5.97 21.01 6.50
C ALA A 122 -4.96 20.18 7.32
N THR A 123 -5.20 20.03 8.62
CA THR A 123 -4.30 19.32 9.54
C THR A 123 -4.85 17.96 9.94
N GLN A 124 -5.50 17.24 9.02
CA GLN A 124 -6.07 15.93 9.37
C GLN A 124 -5.28 14.77 8.74
N ARG A 125 -5.43 13.62 9.35
CA ARG A 125 -4.93 12.35 8.86
C ARG A 125 -5.99 11.72 7.95
N TYR A 126 -5.56 11.20 6.81
CA TYR A 126 -6.40 10.49 5.85
C TYR A 126 -6.11 9.00 5.90
N ALA A 127 -7.14 8.19 5.71
CA ALA A 127 -7.07 6.73 5.74
C ALA A 127 -7.44 6.14 4.38
N ALA A 128 -6.59 5.25 3.87
CA ALA A 128 -6.83 4.49 2.66
C ALA A 128 -6.90 3.00 2.99
N HIS A 129 -7.90 2.30 2.44
CA HIS A 129 -8.14 0.90 2.73
C HIS A 129 -7.82 0.04 1.51
N PHE A 130 -7.02 -1.02 1.72
CA PHE A 130 -6.69 -2.00 0.70
C PHE A 130 -7.14 -3.39 1.15
N SER A 131 -7.75 -4.14 0.26
CA SER A 131 -8.00 -5.57 0.48
C SER A 131 -6.68 -6.35 0.40
N LEU A 132 -6.49 -7.32 1.28
CA LEU A 132 -5.36 -8.25 1.22
C LEU A 132 -5.71 -9.55 0.47
N MET A 133 -6.91 -9.62 -0.12
CA MET A 133 -7.29 -10.75 -0.94
C MET A 133 -6.34 -10.89 -2.13
N GLY A 134 -5.76 -12.07 -2.31
CA GLY A 134 -4.80 -12.34 -3.36
C GLY A 134 -3.36 -11.94 -3.05
N PHE A 135 -3.11 -11.33 -1.89
CA PHE A 135 -1.75 -10.91 -1.52
C PHE A 135 -0.78 -12.09 -1.45
N THR A 136 -1.13 -13.16 -0.74
CA THR A 136 -0.24 -14.32 -0.56
C THR A 136 0.17 -14.94 -1.89
N ARG A 137 -0.78 -15.08 -2.83
CA ARG A 137 -0.49 -15.58 -4.16
C ARG A 137 0.48 -14.68 -4.92
N ALA A 138 0.20 -13.38 -4.93
CA ALA A 138 1.05 -12.41 -5.59
C ALA A 138 2.44 -12.33 -4.95
N TYR A 139 2.53 -12.47 -3.64
CA TYR A 139 3.80 -12.51 -2.91
C TYR A 139 4.64 -13.73 -3.28
N ASN A 140 4.00 -14.91 -3.40
CA ASN A 140 4.68 -16.11 -3.88
C ASN A 140 5.19 -15.93 -5.32
N ASP A 141 4.41 -15.31 -6.20
CA ASP A 141 4.82 -14.98 -7.56
C ASP A 141 6.01 -14.00 -7.58
N TYR A 142 5.99 -13.01 -6.71
CA TYR A 142 7.06 -12.05 -6.52
C TYR A 142 8.37 -12.74 -6.08
N GLN A 143 8.29 -13.64 -5.10
CA GLN A 143 9.46 -14.41 -4.65
C GLN A 143 9.99 -15.33 -5.76
N ALA A 144 9.10 -15.99 -6.50
CA ALA A 144 9.49 -16.83 -7.63
C ALA A 144 10.15 -16.02 -8.75
N CYS A 145 9.65 -14.83 -9.03
CA CYS A 145 10.23 -13.90 -9.98
C CYS A 145 11.66 -13.51 -9.58
N ASN A 146 11.88 -13.14 -8.33
CA ASN A 146 13.21 -12.76 -7.82
C ASN A 146 14.21 -13.91 -7.87
N ARG A 147 13.78 -15.16 -7.65
CA ARG A 147 14.67 -16.33 -7.73
C ARG A 147 15.14 -16.63 -9.17
N LYS A 148 14.40 -16.19 -10.18
CA LYS A 148 14.75 -16.37 -11.60
C LYS A 148 15.71 -15.29 -12.11
N MET A 149 15.86 -14.19 -11.38
CA MET A 149 16.75 -13.12 -11.78
C MET A 149 18.21 -13.53 -11.54
N PRO A 150 19.11 -13.39 -12.53
CA PRO A 150 20.53 -13.60 -12.31
C PRO A 150 21.06 -12.54 -11.32
N SER A 151 21.77 -13.02 -10.34
CA SER A 151 22.45 -12.16 -9.38
C SER A 151 23.64 -11.42 -10.01
#